data_9412be6f32c396f303266f9ddd50e458
#
_entry.id   9412be6f32c396f303266f9ddd50e458
#
_cell.length_a   1.000
_cell.length_b   1.000
_cell.length_c   1.000
_cell.angle_alpha   90.00
_cell.angle_beta   90.00
_cell.angle_gamma   90.00
#
_symmetry.space_group_name_H-M   'P 1'
#
loop_
_entity.id
_entity.type
_entity.pdbx_description
1 polymer ?
#
loop_
_entity_poly.entity_id
_entity_poly.type
_entity_poly.pdbx_seq_one_letter_code
_entity_poly.pdbx_strand_id
1 'polypeptide(L)'
;MKKAKSFFFWGTVCCCLFCFLQIWYPFYFYYVEQLQVFPLTWACFEETCRQPGGLACWLGGFLLQFYHLPLGGALVSTGLFLGIGVLMQRICRQTTSPVFCYLPALCPILALLPLHVDVNYRLQGTVAYCCMLGAFVLYVRIVVPWKRVLAGWLLMAVLFVLAGPVATLFVAGVVVREMLVREKGWQGCLALPFGIVLMLWWSYHFFWQPEYRMIVLPDFYYEPLLKANKLYWAWL
;
A
#
# COMPACT_ATOMS: atom_id res chain seq x y z
N MET A 1 -6.67 -3.39 -30.25
CA MET A 1 -7.17 -2.05 -29.88
C MET A 1 -7.27 -1.81 -28.36
N LYS A 2 -7.85 -2.71 -27.52
CA LYS A 2 -8.00 -2.48 -26.05
C LYS A 2 -6.65 -2.33 -25.31
N LYS A 3 -5.62 -3.12 -25.66
CA LYS A 3 -4.27 -3.02 -25.03
C LYS A 3 -3.57 -1.70 -25.36
N ALA A 4 -3.68 -1.23 -26.62
CA ALA A 4 -3.09 0.04 -27.02
C ALA A 4 -3.70 1.24 -26.27
N LYS A 5 -5.02 1.29 -26.10
CA LYS A 5 -5.69 2.35 -25.33
C LYS A 5 -5.21 2.38 -23.86
N SER A 6 -5.05 1.22 -23.23
CA SER A 6 -4.53 1.14 -21.87
C SER A 6 -3.07 1.62 -21.78
N PHE A 7 -2.25 1.28 -22.77
CA PHE A 7 -0.87 1.72 -22.83
C PHE A 7 -0.76 3.25 -22.96
N PHE A 8 -1.50 3.85 -23.90
CA PHE A 8 -1.52 5.31 -24.06
C PHE A 8 -2.03 6.02 -22.81
N PHE A 9 -3.10 5.53 -22.18
CA PHE A 9 -3.63 6.12 -20.95
C PHE A 9 -2.58 6.13 -19.82
N TRP A 10 -1.99 4.98 -19.53
CA TRP A 10 -0.99 4.89 -18.46
C TRP A 10 0.31 5.60 -18.82
N GLY A 11 0.67 5.67 -20.10
CA GLY A 11 1.79 6.48 -20.57
C GLY A 11 1.57 7.96 -20.31
N THR A 12 0.37 8.49 -20.60
CA THR A 12 0.02 9.89 -20.30
C THR A 12 0.03 10.14 -18.79
N VAL A 13 -0.57 9.27 -17.98
CA VAL A 13 -0.55 9.40 -16.50
C VAL A 13 0.89 9.37 -15.98
N CYS A 14 1.74 8.49 -16.52
CA CYS A 14 3.17 8.42 -16.19
C CYS A 14 3.87 9.76 -16.45
N CYS A 15 3.74 10.30 -17.65
CA CYS A 15 4.36 11.58 -18.02
C CYS A 15 3.86 12.72 -17.15
N CYS A 16 2.55 12.81 -16.92
CA CYS A 16 1.97 13.86 -16.07
C CYS A 16 2.47 13.77 -14.62
N LEU A 17 2.47 12.59 -14.02
CA LEU A 17 2.95 12.40 -12.64
C LEU A 17 4.45 12.66 -12.53
N PHE A 18 5.24 12.16 -13.48
CA PHE A 18 6.68 12.38 -13.49
C PHE A 18 7.02 13.87 -13.62
N CYS A 19 6.43 14.56 -14.59
CA CYS A 19 6.63 16.01 -14.76
C CYS A 19 6.17 16.80 -13.54
N PHE A 20 5.01 16.46 -12.98
CA PHE A 20 4.50 17.09 -11.77
C PHE A 20 5.50 16.94 -10.61
N LEU A 21 5.93 15.75 -10.30
CA LEU A 21 6.85 15.49 -9.18
C LEU A 21 8.23 16.11 -9.43
N GLN A 22 8.75 16.05 -10.65
CA GLN A 22 10.08 16.55 -10.98
C GLN A 22 10.15 18.08 -11.00
N ILE A 23 9.08 18.76 -11.45
CA ILE A 23 9.09 20.22 -11.61
C ILE A 23 8.71 20.92 -10.29
N TRP A 24 7.70 20.38 -9.58
CA TRP A 24 7.13 21.05 -8.40
C TRP A 24 7.75 20.60 -7.08
N TYR A 25 8.32 19.38 -7.04
CA TYR A 25 8.83 18.78 -5.79
C TYR A 25 10.28 18.26 -5.85
N PRO A 26 11.22 18.88 -6.60
CA PRO A 26 12.59 18.37 -6.68
C PRO A 26 13.30 18.38 -5.33
N PHE A 27 13.11 19.44 -4.54
CA PHE A 27 13.73 19.62 -3.22
C PHE A 27 13.16 18.65 -2.17
N TYR A 28 11.92 18.22 -2.31
CA TYR A 28 11.30 17.24 -1.44
C TYR A 28 12.10 15.92 -1.42
N PHE A 29 12.50 15.43 -2.59
CA PHE A 29 13.23 14.16 -2.70
C PHE A 29 14.58 14.21 -1.99
N TYR A 30 15.33 15.28 -2.16
CA TYR A 30 16.61 15.48 -1.46
C TYR A 30 16.43 15.60 0.05
N TYR A 31 15.39 16.27 0.49
CA TYR A 31 15.11 16.44 1.91
C TYR A 31 14.75 15.10 2.58
N VAL A 32 13.86 14.32 1.97
CA VAL A 32 13.41 13.03 2.53
C VAL A 32 14.55 12.00 2.54
N GLU A 33 15.43 12.02 1.54
CA GLU A 33 16.60 11.14 1.51
C GLU A 33 17.56 11.42 2.68
N GLN A 34 17.77 12.68 3.04
CA GLN A 34 18.65 13.07 4.15
C GLN A 34 18.11 12.66 5.52
N LEU A 35 16.81 12.44 5.66
CA LEU A 35 16.20 12.05 6.94
C LEU A 35 16.45 10.58 7.30
N GLN A 36 16.81 9.72 6.35
CA GLN A 36 16.94 8.29 6.58
C GLN A 36 18.30 7.75 6.10
N VAL A 37 19.12 7.31 7.05
CA VAL A 37 20.31 6.52 6.74
C VAL A 37 19.89 5.05 6.64
N PHE A 38 19.99 4.47 5.46
CA PHE A 38 19.63 3.07 5.22
C PHE A 38 20.88 2.23 4.94
N PRO A 39 21.35 1.41 5.88
CA PRO A 39 22.44 0.49 5.64
C PRO A 39 21.96 -0.74 4.88
N LEU A 40 22.50 -0.99 3.70
CA LEU A 40 22.19 -2.18 2.90
C LEU A 40 22.95 -3.41 3.44
N THR A 41 22.61 -3.83 4.67
CA THR A 41 23.23 -4.99 5.34
C THR A 41 22.19 -6.04 5.66
N TRP A 42 22.62 -7.30 5.74
CA TRP A 42 21.74 -8.41 6.13
C TRP A 42 21.20 -8.21 7.56
N ALA A 43 22.02 -7.67 8.47
CA ALA A 43 21.61 -7.37 9.83
C ALA A 43 20.45 -6.37 9.88
N CYS A 44 20.50 -5.30 9.07
CA CYS A 44 19.43 -4.33 8.97
C CYS A 44 18.14 -4.96 8.41
N PHE A 45 18.26 -5.85 7.40
CA PHE A 45 17.12 -6.58 6.87
C PHE A 45 16.46 -7.46 7.94
N GLU A 46 17.28 -8.25 8.65
CA GLU A 46 16.78 -9.14 9.71
C GLU A 46 16.10 -8.37 10.83
N GLU A 47 16.74 -7.30 11.33
CA GLU A 47 16.21 -6.45 12.40
C GLU A 47 14.87 -5.81 11.98
N THR A 48 14.81 -5.23 10.76
CA THR A 48 13.59 -4.59 10.25
C THR A 48 12.48 -5.62 10.04
N CYS A 49 12.80 -6.80 9.50
CA CYS A 49 11.78 -7.84 9.21
C CYS A 49 11.28 -8.59 10.45
N ARG A 50 11.91 -8.45 11.61
CA ARG A 50 11.40 -8.99 12.89
C ARG A 50 10.11 -8.29 13.35
N GLN A 51 9.81 -7.12 12.79
CA GLN A 51 8.66 -6.30 13.15
C GLN A 51 7.51 -6.49 12.15
N PRO A 52 6.25 -6.41 12.60
CA PRO A 52 5.12 -6.33 11.68
C PRO A 52 5.28 -5.13 10.74
N GLY A 53 5.05 -5.36 9.44
CA GLY A 53 5.28 -4.32 8.43
C GLY A 53 6.74 -4.17 7.99
N GLY A 54 7.65 -4.99 8.52
CA GLY A 54 9.09 -4.85 8.32
C GLY A 54 9.53 -4.93 6.86
N LEU A 55 8.91 -5.78 6.05
CA LEU A 55 9.25 -5.84 4.62
C LEU A 55 8.91 -4.54 3.89
N ALA A 56 7.76 -3.94 4.16
CA ALA A 56 7.39 -2.67 3.55
C ALA A 56 8.33 -1.54 4.03
N CYS A 57 8.72 -1.58 5.30
CA CYS A 57 9.72 -0.66 5.86
C CYS A 57 11.07 -0.80 5.16
N TRP A 58 11.56 -2.02 5.02
CA TRP A 58 12.84 -2.29 4.37
C TRP A 58 12.81 -1.90 2.88
N LEU A 59 11.77 -2.29 2.14
CA LEU A 59 11.61 -1.92 0.73
C LEU A 59 11.48 -0.40 0.56
N GLY A 60 10.74 0.27 1.44
CA GLY A 60 10.62 1.73 1.41
C GLY A 60 11.97 2.42 1.62
N GLY A 61 12.73 1.99 2.63
CA GLY A 61 14.10 2.48 2.88
C GLY A 61 15.06 2.21 1.71
N PHE A 62 14.99 1.01 1.12
CA PHE A 62 15.77 0.68 -0.07
C PHE A 62 15.44 1.57 -1.27
N LEU A 63 14.16 1.80 -1.55
CA LEU A 63 13.72 2.65 -2.66
C LEU A 63 14.08 4.13 -2.43
N LEU A 64 14.12 4.58 -1.19
CA LEU A 64 14.52 5.93 -0.82
C LEU A 64 15.98 6.24 -1.22
N GLN A 65 16.86 5.26 -1.27
CA GLN A 65 18.24 5.47 -1.71
C GLN A 65 18.35 5.98 -3.15
N PHE A 66 17.38 5.65 -4.00
CA PHE A 66 17.34 6.16 -5.37
C PHE A 66 16.97 7.65 -5.45
N TYR A 67 16.49 8.26 -4.35
CA TYR A 67 16.17 9.68 -4.30
C TYR A 67 17.40 10.58 -4.39
N HIS A 68 18.58 10.04 -4.08
CA HIS A 68 19.87 10.71 -4.31
C HIS A 68 20.12 11.03 -5.81
N LEU A 69 19.57 10.25 -6.71
CA LEU A 69 19.73 10.49 -8.15
C LEU A 69 18.83 11.65 -8.61
N PRO A 70 19.29 12.52 -9.53
CA PRO A 70 18.56 13.72 -9.95
C PRO A 70 17.12 13.51 -10.43
N LEU A 71 16.82 12.32 -10.98
CA LEU A 71 15.50 11.91 -11.46
C LEU A 71 14.93 10.73 -10.65
N GLY A 72 15.71 10.19 -9.73
CA GLY A 72 15.42 8.92 -9.06
C GLY A 72 14.16 8.99 -8.20
N GLY A 73 13.98 10.05 -7.43
CA GLY A 73 12.80 10.25 -6.59
C GLY A 73 11.50 10.30 -7.40
N ALA A 74 11.48 11.10 -8.47
CA ALA A 74 10.33 11.20 -9.36
C ALA A 74 10.04 9.87 -10.09
N LEU A 75 11.08 9.13 -10.52
CA LEU A 75 10.93 7.83 -11.18
C LEU A 75 10.36 6.77 -10.23
N VAL A 76 10.91 6.64 -9.03
CA VAL A 76 10.45 5.67 -8.03
C VAL A 76 9.01 5.95 -7.63
N SER A 77 8.70 7.21 -7.30
CA SER A 77 7.35 7.62 -6.91
C SER A 77 6.33 7.40 -8.03
N THR A 78 6.67 7.82 -9.26
CA THR A 78 5.82 7.57 -10.45
C THR A 78 5.62 6.08 -10.69
N GLY A 79 6.67 5.27 -10.55
CA GLY A 79 6.58 3.81 -10.70
C GLY A 79 5.64 3.17 -9.68
N LEU A 80 5.69 3.58 -8.42
CA LEU A 80 4.78 3.11 -7.37
C LEU A 80 3.33 3.51 -7.67
N PHE A 81 3.08 4.76 -8.04
CA PHE A 81 1.73 5.23 -8.40
C PHE A 81 1.16 4.52 -9.62
N LEU A 82 1.98 4.27 -10.63
CA LEU A 82 1.56 3.46 -11.80
C LEU A 82 1.23 2.03 -11.38
N GLY A 83 2.05 1.41 -10.52
CA GLY A 83 1.78 0.10 -9.94
C GLY A 83 0.41 0.05 -9.24
N ILE A 84 0.14 1.02 -8.38
CA ILE A 84 -1.13 1.18 -7.67
C ILE A 84 -2.29 1.32 -8.67
N GLY A 85 -2.18 2.21 -9.64
CA GLY A 85 -3.23 2.44 -10.63
C GLY A 85 -3.51 1.21 -11.49
N VAL A 86 -2.47 0.50 -11.95
CA VAL A 86 -2.62 -0.72 -12.74
C VAL A 86 -3.23 -1.85 -11.91
N LEU A 87 -2.86 -2.01 -10.64
CA LEU A 87 -3.44 -3.00 -9.75
C LEU A 87 -4.93 -2.68 -9.49
N MET A 88 -5.25 -1.43 -9.20
CA MET A 88 -6.64 -0.99 -9.00
C MET A 88 -7.47 -1.17 -10.28
N GLN A 89 -6.91 -0.85 -11.45
CA GLN A 89 -7.58 -1.12 -12.72
C GLN A 89 -7.90 -2.61 -12.91
N ARG A 90 -6.99 -3.51 -12.50
CA ARG A 90 -7.24 -4.96 -12.57
C ARG A 90 -8.39 -5.39 -11.69
N ILE A 91 -8.52 -4.79 -10.51
CA ILE A 91 -9.64 -5.03 -9.59
C ILE A 91 -10.95 -4.52 -10.22
N CYS A 92 -10.96 -3.27 -10.67
CA CYS A 92 -12.15 -2.65 -11.25
C CYS A 92 -12.64 -3.34 -12.53
N ARG A 93 -11.76 -3.94 -13.32
CA ARG A 93 -12.16 -4.67 -14.54
C ARG A 93 -13.02 -5.91 -14.26
N GLN A 94 -13.06 -6.39 -13.04
CA GLN A 94 -13.87 -7.55 -12.67
C GLN A 94 -15.30 -7.15 -12.30
N THR A 95 -15.50 -5.90 -11.88
CA THR A 95 -16.78 -5.38 -11.38
C THR A 95 -17.42 -4.35 -12.34
N THR A 96 -16.59 -3.70 -13.16
CA THR A 96 -17.03 -2.56 -13.97
C THR A 96 -16.68 -2.78 -15.45
N SER A 97 -17.41 -2.10 -16.35
CA SER A 97 -17.15 -2.17 -17.78
C SER A 97 -15.72 -1.68 -18.11
N PRO A 98 -15.09 -2.22 -19.19
CA PRO A 98 -13.69 -1.91 -19.54
C PRO A 98 -13.39 -0.44 -19.80
N VAL A 99 -14.40 0.37 -20.11
CA VAL A 99 -14.23 1.80 -20.39
C VAL A 99 -14.21 2.61 -19.09
N PHE A 100 -15.09 2.27 -18.15
CA PHE A 100 -15.21 3.02 -16.89
C PHE A 100 -14.20 2.60 -15.82
N CYS A 101 -13.40 1.55 -16.01
CA CYS A 101 -12.42 1.09 -15.02
C CYS A 101 -11.21 2.01 -14.83
N TYR A 102 -10.99 2.99 -15.71
CA TYR A 102 -9.86 3.92 -15.61
C TYR A 102 -10.08 5.00 -14.54
N LEU A 103 -11.31 5.51 -14.44
CA LEU A 103 -11.61 6.58 -13.48
C LEU A 103 -11.40 6.11 -12.02
N PRO A 104 -12.01 5.02 -11.54
CA PRO A 104 -11.75 4.53 -10.19
C PRO A 104 -10.30 4.07 -9.97
N ALA A 105 -9.56 3.73 -11.04
CA ALA A 105 -8.14 3.39 -10.91
C ALA A 105 -7.26 4.62 -10.61
N LEU A 106 -7.69 5.83 -10.92
CA LEU A 106 -7.00 7.07 -10.55
C LEU A 106 -7.28 7.51 -9.12
N CYS A 107 -8.42 7.12 -8.53
CA CYS A 107 -8.80 7.54 -7.18
C CYS A 107 -7.71 7.30 -6.13
N PRO A 108 -7.12 6.09 -6.01
CA PRO A 108 -6.08 5.85 -5.00
C PRO A 108 -4.80 6.66 -5.30
N ILE A 109 -4.48 6.94 -6.56
CA ILE A 109 -3.34 7.78 -6.92
C ILE A 109 -3.58 9.20 -6.41
N LEU A 110 -4.75 9.77 -6.69
CA LEU A 110 -5.10 11.13 -6.27
C LEU A 110 -5.22 11.24 -4.74
N ALA A 111 -5.69 10.21 -4.06
CA ALA A 111 -5.78 10.18 -2.60
C ALA A 111 -4.41 10.09 -1.92
N LEU A 112 -3.49 9.29 -2.48
CA LEU A 112 -2.16 9.09 -1.90
C LEU A 112 -1.16 10.19 -2.29
N LEU A 113 -1.37 10.89 -3.39
CA LEU A 113 -0.44 11.92 -3.86
C LEU A 113 -0.20 13.03 -2.83
N PRO A 114 -1.22 13.62 -2.17
CA PRO A 114 -1.03 14.61 -1.12
C PRO A 114 -0.27 14.07 0.09
N LEU A 115 -0.51 12.80 0.45
CA LEU A 115 0.23 12.13 1.53
C LEU A 115 1.69 11.93 1.13
N HIS A 116 1.93 11.50 -0.09
CA HIS A 116 3.27 11.18 -0.58
C HIS A 116 4.18 12.41 -0.66
N VAL A 117 3.64 13.61 -0.88
CA VAL A 117 4.41 14.85 -0.86
C VAL A 117 4.50 15.50 0.52
N ASP A 118 3.87 14.93 1.53
CA ASP A 118 4.04 15.32 2.93
C ASP A 118 5.38 14.78 3.44
N VAL A 119 6.22 15.68 3.97
CA VAL A 119 7.57 15.39 4.48
C VAL A 119 7.56 14.38 5.63
N ASN A 120 6.44 14.32 6.37
CA ASN A 120 6.26 13.46 7.52
C ASN A 120 5.80 12.05 7.13
N TYR A 121 5.36 11.86 5.88
CA TYR A 121 4.86 10.58 5.40
C TYR A 121 6.00 9.72 4.83
N ARG A 122 6.11 8.52 5.35
CA ARG A 122 7.15 7.57 4.92
C ARG A 122 6.74 6.82 3.66
N LEU A 123 7.67 6.70 2.71
CA LEU A 123 7.49 5.95 1.45
C LEU A 123 6.99 4.51 1.68
N GLN A 124 7.30 3.94 2.82
CA GLN A 124 6.87 2.62 3.28
C GLN A 124 5.35 2.44 3.19
N GLY A 125 4.57 3.48 3.50
CA GLY A 125 3.12 3.44 3.40
C GLY A 125 2.63 3.24 1.97
N THR A 126 3.21 3.92 1.00
CA THR A 126 2.89 3.74 -0.43
C THR A 126 3.26 2.34 -0.91
N VAL A 127 4.40 1.81 -0.46
CA VAL A 127 4.83 0.42 -0.74
C VAL A 127 3.86 -0.58 -0.12
N ALA A 128 3.50 -0.39 1.15
CA ALA A 128 2.54 -1.24 1.86
C ALA A 128 1.17 -1.28 1.16
N TYR A 129 0.69 -0.11 0.72
CA TYR A 129 -0.56 -0.01 -0.04
C TYR A 129 -0.48 -0.74 -1.38
N CYS A 130 0.64 -0.66 -2.08
CA CYS A 130 0.87 -1.42 -3.30
C CYS A 130 0.83 -2.94 -3.05
N CYS A 131 1.45 -3.41 -1.97
CA CYS A 131 1.40 -4.81 -1.54
C CYS A 131 -0.03 -5.27 -1.23
N MET A 132 -0.81 -4.44 -0.55
CA MET A 132 -2.21 -4.70 -0.22
C MET A 132 -3.05 -4.86 -1.49
N LEU A 133 -2.94 -3.95 -2.46
CA LEU A 133 -3.64 -4.09 -3.74
C LEU A 133 -3.21 -5.33 -4.51
N GLY A 134 -1.92 -5.69 -4.48
CA GLY A 134 -1.40 -6.92 -5.06
C GLY A 134 -2.06 -8.16 -4.45
N ALA A 135 -2.13 -8.23 -3.13
CA ALA A 135 -2.81 -9.30 -2.41
C ALA A 135 -4.30 -9.34 -2.73
N PHE A 136 -4.96 -8.19 -2.83
CA PHE A 136 -6.37 -8.12 -3.19
C PHE A 136 -6.63 -8.64 -4.62
N VAL A 137 -5.75 -8.31 -5.59
CA VAL A 137 -5.80 -8.88 -6.96
C VAL A 137 -5.66 -10.40 -6.93
N LEU A 138 -4.78 -10.96 -6.10
CA LEU A 138 -4.62 -12.41 -5.95
C LEU A 138 -5.88 -13.03 -5.34
N TYR A 139 -6.42 -12.43 -4.28
CA TYR A 139 -7.64 -12.88 -3.63
C TYR A 139 -8.83 -12.99 -4.61
N VAL A 140 -9.06 -11.93 -5.38
CA VAL A 140 -10.21 -11.85 -6.30
C VAL A 140 -10.13 -12.86 -7.46
N ARG A 141 -8.93 -13.37 -7.79
CA ARG A 141 -8.74 -14.42 -8.82
C ARG A 141 -9.17 -15.81 -8.37
N ILE A 142 -9.39 -16.02 -7.06
CA ILE A 142 -9.71 -17.33 -6.54
C ILE A 142 -11.22 -17.57 -6.65
N VAL A 143 -11.60 -18.48 -7.53
CA VAL A 143 -13.02 -18.80 -7.82
C VAL A 143 -13.58 -19.81 -6.84
N VAL A 144 -12.76 -20.77 -6.37
CA VAL A 144 -13.22 -21.88 -5.50
C VAL A 144 -13.52 -21.36 -4.10
N PRO A 145 -14.76 -21.50 -3.55
CA PRO A 145 -15.20 -20.85 -2.32
C PRO A 145 -14.30 -21.13 -1.10
N TRP A 146 -14.02 -22.40 -0.81
CA TRP A 146 -13.22 -22.75 0.36
C TRP A 146 -11.76 -22.28 0.25
N LYS A 147 -11.18 -22.35 -0.97
CA LYS A 147 -9.83 -21.82 -1.23
C LYS A 147 -9.79 -20.32 -1.07
N ARG A 148 -10.87 -19.61 -1.43
CA ARG A 148 -10.98 -18.17 -1.30
C ARG A 148 -11.02 -17.74 0.17
N VAL A 149 -11.79 -18.44 1.01
CA VAL A 149 -11.80 -18.20 2.46
C VAL A 149 -10.41 -18.43 3.06
N LEU A 150 -9.80 -19.59 2.76
CA LEU A 150 -8.46 -19.93 3.24
C LEU A 150 -7.41 -18.88 2.78
N ALA A 151 -7.47 -18.50 1.52
CA ALA A 151 -6.58 -17.45 0.98
C ALA A 151 -6.82 -16.09 1.63
N GLY A 152 -8.05 -15.74 1.96
CA GLY A 152 -8.37 -14.50 2.71
C GLY A 152 -7.64 -14.47 4.05
N TRP A 153 -7.72 -15.54 4.82
CA TRP A 153 -7.01 -15.66 6.10
C TRP A 153 -5.49 -15.64 5.94
N LEU A 154 -4.96 -16.40 4.98
CA LEU A 154 -3.52 -16.47 4.73
C LEU A 154 -2.97 -15.11 4.27
N LEU A 155 -3.63 -14.46 3.29
CA LEU A 155 -3.20 -13.17 2.77
C LEU A 155 -3.30 -12.08 3.84
N MET A 156 -4.34 -12.09 4.69
CA MET A 156 -4.47 -11.18 5.83
C MET A 156 -3.26 -11.33 6.77
N ALA A 157 -2.94 -12.56 7.18
CA ALA A 157 -1.82 -12.84 8.08
C ALA A 157 -0.47 -12.43 7.47
N VAL A 158 -0.24 -12.81 6.20
CA VAL A 158 0.98 -12.47 5.47
C VAL A 158 1.11 -10.95 5.30
N LEU A 159 0.03 -10.25 4.91
CA LEU A 159 0.05 -8.79 4.79
C LEU A 159 0.33 -8.10 6.11
N PHE A 160 -0.24 -8.59 7.20
CA PHE A 160 0.01 -8.00 8.52
C PHE A 160 1.49 -8.09 8.90
N VAL A 161 2.11 -9.24 8.66
CA VAL A 161 3.55 -9.44 8.92
C VAL A 161 4.42 -8.62 7.97
N LEU A 162 4.10 -8.60 6.68
CA LEU A 162 4.94 -7.96 5.66
C LEU A 162 4.73 -6.46 5.53
N ALA A 163 3.49 -5.99 5.63
CA ALA A 163 3.10 -4.62 5.34
C ALA A 163 2.49 -3.86 6.53
N GLY A 164 2.14 -4.55 7.61
CA GLY A 164 1.61 -3.94 8.84
C GLY A 164 0.12 -3.59 8.78
N PRO A 165 -0.29 -2.42 9.32
CA PRO A 165 -1.71 -2.08 9.54
C PRO A 165 -2.53 -1.96 8.25
N VAL A 166 -1.92 -1.84 7.08
CA VAL A 166 -2.61 -1.85 5.78
C VAL A 166 -3.41 -3.13 5.54
N ALA A 167 -3.12 -4.21 6.29
CA ALA A 167 -3.93 -5.43 6.28
C ALA A 167 -5.39 -5.18 6.69
N THR A 168 -5.68 -4.14 7.48
CA THR A 168 -7.05 -3.73 7.83
C THR A 168 -7.83 -3.28 6.60
N LEU A 169 -7.19 -2.52 5.68
CA LEU A 169 -7.80 -2.11 4.42
C LEU A 169 -8.06 -3.30 3.50
N PHE A 170 -7.14 -4.28 3.48
CA PHE A 170 -7.36 -5.54 2.76
C PHE A 170 -8.62 -6.24 3.26
N VAL A 171 -8.76 -6.39 4.60
CA VAL A 171 -9.93 -7.04 5.21
C VAL A 171 -11.21 -6.28 4.91
N ALA A 172 -11.20 -4.94 5.03
CA ALA A 172 -12.34 -4.11 4.67
C ALA A 172 -12.74 -4.30 3.20
N GLY A 173 -11.77 -4.28 2.27
CA GLY A 173 -12.00 -4.52 0.85
C GLY A 173 -12.58 -5.91 0.57
N VAL A 174 -12.09 -6.96 1.24
CA VAL A 174 -12.62 -8.32 1.13
C VAL A 174 -14.07 -8.38 1.61
N VAL A 175 -14.37 -7.82 2.78
CA VAL A 175 -15.73 -7.82 3.33
C VAL A 175 -16.69 -7.09 2.39
N VAL A 176 -16.33 -5.90 1.94
CA VAL A 176 -17.17 -5.12 1.00
C VAL A 176 -17.42 -5.90 -0.29
N ARG A 177 -16.37 -6.49 -0.89
CA ARG A 177 -16.53 -7.31 -2.10
C ARG A 177 -17.48 -8.49 -1.86
N GLU A 178 -17.27 -9.26 -0.79
CA GLU A 178 -18.07 -10.44 -0.51
C GLU A 178 -19.53 -10.09 -0.21
N MET A 179 -19.78 -8.96 0.43
CA MET A 179 -21.15 -8.47 0.68
C MET A 179 -21.86 -8.02 -0.61
N LEU A 180 -21.11 -7.43 -1.56
CA LEU A 180 -21.67 -6.96 -2.84
C LEU A 180 -21.95 -8.13 -3.79
N VAL A 181 -21.01 -9.08 -3.89
CA VAL A 181 -21.08 -10.17 -4.89
C VAL A 181 -21.87 -11.37 -4.36
N ARG A 182 -21.86 -11.61 -3.04
CA ARG A 182 -22.58 -12.70 -2.35
C ARG A 182 -22.37 -14.08 -2.98
N GLU A 183 -21.15 -14.37 -3.42
CA GLU A 183 -20.80 -15.69 -3.94
C GLU A 183 -20.81 -16.75 -2.82
N LYS A 184 -20.88 -18.05 -3.22
CA LYS A 184 -20.82 -19.15 -2.27
C LYS A 184 -19.59 -19.03 -1.34
N GLY A 185 -19.78 -19.19 -0.04
CA GLY A 185 -18.70 -19.09 0.98
C GLY A 185 -18.44 -17.70 1.53
N TRP A 186 -19.16 -16.65 1.09
CA TRP A 186 -19.00 -15.27 1.57
C TRP A 186 -19.04 -15.13 3.10
N GLN A 187 -19.86 -15.99 3.78
CA GLN A 187 -19.99 -15.97 5.24
C GLN A 187 -18.67 -16.28 5.96
N GLY A 188 -17.82 -17.18 5.41
CA GLY A 188 -16.51 -17.47 5.97
C GLY A 188 -15.54 -16.30 5.93
N CYS A 189 -15.73 -15.36 5.00
CA CYS A 189 -14.91 -14.15 4.90
C CYS A 189 -15.37 -13.06 5.88
N LEU A 190 -16.61 -13.09 6.36
CA LEU A 190 -17.10 -12.15 7.39
C LEU A 190 -16.41 -12.34 8.76
N ALA A 191 -15.73 -13.44 8.98
CA ALA A 191 -14.94 -13.67 10.19
C ALA A 191 -13.55 -12.99 10.14
N LEU A 192 -13.08 -12.52 8.98
CA LEU A 192 -11.78 -11.86 8.83
C LEU A 192 -11.59 -10.61 9.73
N PRO A 193 -12.59 -9.74 9.91
CA PRO A 193 -12.49 -8.61 10.84
C PRO A 193 -12.15 -9.02 12.27
N PHE A 194 -12.68 -10.15 12.73
CA PHE A 194 -12.31 -10.67 14.03
C PHE A 194 -10.85 -11.12 14.08
N GLY A 195 -10.37 -11.77 13.02
CA GLY A 195 -8.97 -12.19 12.91
C GLY A 195 -8.00 -11.02 12.94
N ILE A 196 -8.29 -9.92 12.19
CA ILE A 196 -7.43 -8.73 12.20
C ILE A 196 -7.41 -8.04 13.57
N VAL A 197 -8.57 -7.96 14.25
CA VAL A 197 -8.63 -7.42 15.60
C VAL A 197 -7.77 -8.23 16.58
N LEU A 198 -7.81 -9.56 16.49
CA LEU A 198 -6.94 -10.42 17.30
C LEU A 198 -5.45 -10.19 17.00
N MET A 199 -5.08 -10.04 15.73
CA MET A 199 -3.70 -9.76 15.34
C MET A 199 -3.22 -8.40 15.85
N LEU A 200 -4.05 -7.37 15.75
CA LEU A 200 -3.76 -6.05 16.27
C LEU A 200 -3.62 -6.07 17.80
N TRP A 201 -4.54 -6.76 18.48
CA TRP A 201 -4.47 -6.93 19.93
C TRP A 201 -3.21 -7.68 20.36
N TRP A 202 -2.90 -8.78 19.69
CA TRP A 202 -1.69 -9.57 19.95
C TRP A 202 -0.44 -8.72 19.75
N SER A 203 -0.34 -7.97 18.66
CA SER A 203 0.81 -7.12 18.38
C SER A 203 0.96 -6.01 19.41
N TYR A 204 -0.13 -5.40 19.84
CA TYR A 204 -0.13 -4.37 20.89
C TYR A 204 0.41 -4.90 22.23
N HIS A 205 0.09 -6.13 22.60
CA HIS A 205 0.54 -6.72 23.85
C HIS A 205 1.94 -7.33 23.78
N PHE A 206 2.32 -7.85 22.64
CA PHE A 206 3.59 -8.57 22.47
C PHE A 206 4.78 -7.63 22.28
N PHE A 207 4.59 -6.50 21.59
CA PHE A 207 5.67 -5.53 21.37
C PHE A 207 5.75 -4.51 22.49
N TRP A 208 6.86 -4.58 23.25
CA TRP A 208 7.10 -3.73 24.41
C TRP A 208 7.45 -2.28 24.08
N GLN A 209 7.98 -2.02 22.89
CA GLN A 209 8.40 -0.68 22.50
C GLN A 209 7.20 0.17 22.08
N PRO A 210 7.10 1.45 22.56
CA PRO A 210 5.97 2.34 22.23
C PRO A 210 5.79 2.53 20.72
N GLU A 211 6.88 2.53 19.96
CA GLU A 211 6.88 2.65 18.50
C GLU A 211 6.11 1.51 17.84
N TYR A 212 6.17 0.29 18.36
CA TYR A 212 5.45 -0.85 17.83
C TYR A 212 3.98 -0.90 18.25
N ARG A 213 3.62 -0.24 19.33
CA ARG A 213 2.20 -0.07 19.71
C ARG A 213 1.45 0.80 18.73
N MET A 214 2.14 1.71 18.03
CA MET A 214 1.57 2.54 16.99
C MET A 214 1.24 1.78 15.69
N ILE A 215 1.64 0.51 15.55
CA ILE A 215 1.28 -0.36 14.42
C ILE A 215 -0.24 -0.46 14.21
N VAL A 216 -1.01 -0.22 15.25
CA VAL A 216 -2.49 -0.24 15.21
C VAL A 216 -3.06 1.03 14.58
N LEU A 217 -2.29 2.11 14.52
CA LEU A 217 -2.74 3.42 14.08
C LEU A 217 -2.20 3.78 12.69
N PRO A 218 -2.92 4.59 11.91
CA PRO A 218 -2.42 5.11 10.64
C PRO A 218 -1.10 5.88 10.78
N ASP A 219 -0.77 6.35 11.97
CA ASP A 219 0.48 7.03 12.31
C ASP A 219 1.74 6.16 12.12
N PHE A 220 1.60 4.85 11.95
CA PHE A 220 2.72 3.94 11.68
C PHE A 220 3.57 4.34 10.47
N TYR A 221 2.97 4.99 9.49
CA TYR A 221 3.65 5.44 8.27
C TYR A 221 4.07 6.92 8.34
N TYR A 222 3.93 7.57 9.51
CA TYR A 222 4.41 8.92 9.75
C TYR A 222 5.64 8.94 10.67
N GLU A 223 6.40 10.01 10.58
CA GLU A 223 7.54 10.21 11.49
C GLU A 223 7.03 10.39 12.93
N PRO A 224 7.51 9.58 13.91
CA PRO A 224 6.94 9.57 15.26
C PRO A 224 7.13 10.88 16.02
N LEU A 225 8.09 11.72 15.61
CA LEU A 225 8.38 13.02 16.24
C LEU A 225 7.50 14.16 15.71
N LEU A 226 6.78 13.93 14.63
CA LEU A 226 6.00 14.94 13.94
C LEU A 226 4.51 14.60 14.01
N LYS A 227 3.66 15.59 14.25
CA LYS A 227 2.22 15.38 14.26
C LYS A 227 1.75 14.97 12.87
N ALA A 228 1.06 13.83 12.79
CA ALA A 228 0.44 13.37 11.57
C ALA A 228 -0.48 14.45 10.98
N ASN A 229 -0.39 14.68 9.68
CA ASN A 229 -1.30 15.57 8.99
C ASN A 229 -2.71 14.93 8.99
N LYS A 230 -3.75 15.74 9.12
CA LYS A 230 -5.15 15.25 9.09
C LYS A 230 -5.53 14.54 7.78
N LEU A 231 -4.72 14.70 6.74
CA LEU A 231 -4.85 13.98 5.47
C LEU A 231 -4.69 12.45 5.57
N TYR A 232 -4.19 11.90 6.68
CA TYR A 232 -4.10 10.44 6.85
C TYR A 232 -5.48 9.76 6.82
N TRP A 233 -6.56 10.49 7.05
CA TRP A 233 -7.92 10.00 6.87
C TRP A 233 -8.25 9.63 5.42
N ALA A 234 -7.51 10.13 4.44
CA ALA A 234 -7.63 9.70 3.04
C ALA A 234 -7.20 8.24 2.81
N TRP A 235 -6.61 7.63 3.82
CA TRP A 235 -6.21 6.22 3.84
C TRP A 235 -7.38 5.28 4.15
N LEU A 236 -8.32 5.76 4.91
CA LEU A 236 -9.54 5.04 5.32
C LEU A 236 -10.65 5.28 4.31
#